data_904e676fc8f99fe0c8d2fc325c75e11c
#
_entry.id   904e676fc8f99fe0c8d2fc325c75e11c
#
_cell.length_a   1.000
_cell.length_b   1.000
_cell.length_c   1.000
_cell.angle_alpha   90.00
_cell.angle_beta   90.00
_cell.angle_gamma   90.00
#
_symmetry.space_group_name_H-M   'P 1'
#
loop_
_entity.id
_entity.type
_entity.pdbx_description
1 polymer ?
#
loop_
_entity_poly.entity_id
_entity_poly.type
_entity_poly.pdbx_seq_one_letter_code
_entity_poly.pdbx_strand_id
1 'polypeptide(L)'
;MAEYHFVSRWQIQAPIERVWEEIYHAERWPAWWKYVTGADELEPGAADGVGKRMRLLFRTRLPYTLGFDLQVTRVQPPSGLEARATGELDGTGRWTLTSADGGTLVRYDWDVRTTRRWMNLLAPAARPVFRWNKTS
;
A
#
# COMPACT_ATOMS: atom_id res chain seq x y z
N MET A 1 -22.91 -1.23 -5.62
CA MET A 1 -21.49 -1.06 -5.37
C MET A 1 -21.28 0.08 -4.40
N ALA A 2 -20.49 -0.14 -3.38
CA ALA A 2 -20.27 0.85 -2.32
C ALA A 2 -18.87 1.43 -2.42
N GLU A 3 -18.73 2.69 -2.01
CA GLU A 3 -17.45 3.39 -1.95
C GLU A 3 -17.02 3.54 -0.50
N TYR A 4 -15.75 3.34 -0.25
CA TYR A 4 -15.18 3.42 1.10
C TYR A 4 -13.89 4.20 1.06
N HIS A 5 -13.65 4.94 2.12
CA HIS A 5 -12.43 5.73 2.26
C HIS A 5 -11.77 5.38 3.60
N PHE A 6 -10.54 4.87 3.52
CA PHE A 6 -9.76 4.57 4.72
C PHE A 6 -8.57 5.51 4.79
N VAL A 7 -8.31 6.00 6.00
CA VAL A 7 -7.11 6.80 6.26
C VAL A 7 -6.36 6.16 7.43
N SER A 8 -5.08 5.92 7.23
CA SER A 8 -4.22 5.39 8.28
C SER A 8 -3.01 6.30 8.43
N ARG A 9 -2.53 6.46 9.67
CA ARG A 9 -1.38 7.31 9.98
C ARG A 9 -0.45 6.58 10.94
N TRP A 10 0.85 6.73 10.67
CA TRP A 10 1.90 6.14 11.54
C TRP A 10 3.04 7.12 11.70
N GLN A 11 3.67 7.07 12.88
CA GLN A 11 4.96 7.71 13.11
C GLN A 11 6.00 6.59 13.12
N ILE A 12 6.93 6.64 12.17
CA ILE A 12 7.97 5.63 12.03
C ILE A 12 9.31 6.24 12.38
N GLN A 13 10.07 5.57 13.25
CA GLN A 13 11.37 6.06 13.70
C GLN A 13 12.46 5.66 12.71
N ALA A 14 12.36 6.20 11.50
CA ALA A 14 13.33 5.97 10.42
C ALA A 14 13.35 7.17 9.50
N PRO A 15 14.47 7.43 8.81
CA PRO A 15 14.55 8.53 7.84
C PRO A 15 13.56 8.34 6.70
N ILE A 16 13.08 9.45 6.15
CA ILE A 16 12.05 9.42 5.10
C ILE A 16 12.51 8.65 3.86
N GLU A 17 13.79 8.70 3.52
CA GLU A 17 14.33 7.96 2.37
C GLU A 17 14.21 6.47 2.55
N ARG A 18 14.46 5.98 3.78
CA ARG A 18 14.32 4.57 4.08
C ARG A 18 12.87 4.11 4.07
N VAL A 19 11.98 4.93 4.63
CA VAL A 19 10.54 4.62 4.61
C VAL A 19 10.03 4.59 3.18
N TRP A 20 10.47 5.55 2.37
CA TRP A 20 10.12 5.61 0.95
C TRP A 20 10.50 4.33 0.22
N GLU A 21 11.71 3.83 0.44
CA GLU A 21 12.18 2.61 -0.22
C GLU A 21 11.26 1.42 0.07
N GLU A 22 10.83 1.28 1.32
CA GLU A 22 9.96 0.17 1.68
C GLU A 22 8.55 0.31 1.11
N ILE A 23 8.05 1.51 0.98
CA ILE A 23 6.70 1.74 0.44
C ILE A 23 6.70 1.68 -1.08
N TYR A 24 7.69 2.29 -1.72
CA TYR A 24 7.76 2.30 -3.17
C TYR A 24 7.95 0.89 -3.75
N HIS A 25 8.77 0.07 -3.11
CA HIS A 25 9.01 -1.30 -3.57
C HIS A 25 7.93 -2.23 -2.99
N ALA A 26 6.78 -2.24 -3.65
CA ALA A 26 5.64 -3.03 -3.19
C ALA A 26 5.94 -4.52 -3.11
N GLU A 27 6.93 -5.01 -3.88
CA GLU A 27 7.39 -6.39 -3.80
C GLU A 27 7.95 -6.75 -2.42
N ARG A 28 8.28 -5.74 -1.60
CA ARG A 28 8.76 -5.94 -0.24
C ARG A 28 7.65 -5.93 0.80
N TRP A 29 6.43 -5.56 0.42
CA TRP A 29 5.32 -5.44 1.36
C TRP A 29 5.05 -6.71 2.16
N PRO A 30 5.15 -7.93 1.59
CA PRO A 30 4.92 -9.13 2.40
C PRO A 30 5.84 -9.26 3.62
N ALA A 31 7.00 -8.60 3.58
CA ALA A 31 7.95 -8.67 4.69
C ALA A 31 7.49 -7.88 5.93
N TRP A 32 6.67 -6.85 5.74
CA TRP A 32 6.24 -6.01 6.86
C TRP A 32 4.72 -5.80 6.94
N TRP A 33 3.97 -6.11 5.89
CA TRP A 33 2.51 -5.97 5.89
C TRP A 33 1.90 -7.37 5.99
N LYS A 34 1.44 -7.71 7.18
CA LYS A 34 0.99 -9.05 7.56
C LYS A 34 -0.02 -9.66 6.59
N TYR A 35 -0.95 -8.85 6.08
CA TYR A 35 -2.03 -9.37 5.23
C TYR A 35 -1.66 -9.43 3.75
N VAL A 36 -0.52 -8.91 3.37
CA VAL A 36 -0.03 -9.04 1.99
C VAL A 36 0.76 -10.34 1.92
N THR A 37 0.20 -11.33 1.25
CA THR A 37 0.81 -12.66 1.18
C THR A 37 1.55 -12.89 -0.14
N GLY A 38 1.36 -12.00 -1.11
CA GLY A 38 2.08 -12.08 -2.38
C GLY A 38 2.16 -10.72 -3.03
N ALA A 39 3.27 -10.46 -3.69
CA ALA A 39 3.50 -9.21 -4.41
C ALA A 39 4.46 -9.48 -5.55
N ASP A 40 3.96 -9.48 -6.78
CA ASP A 40 4.76 -9.76 -7.98
C ASP A 40 4.78 -8.56 -8.90
N GLU A 41 5.97 -8.16 -9.33
CA GLU A 41 6.09 -7.09 -10.31
C GLU A 41 5.77 -7.64 -11.70
N LEU A 42 4.79 -7.02 -12.36
CA LEU A 42 4.37 -7.41 -13.71
C LEU A 42 5.07 -6.56 -14.77
N GLU A 43 5.24 -5.27 -14.50
CA GLU A 43 5.90 -4.32 -15.39
C GLU A 43 6.69 -3.31 -14.56
N PRO A 44 7.92 -2.96 -14.98
CA PRO A 44 8.74 -2.02 -14.20
C PRO A 44 8.31 -0.56 -14.34
N GLY A 45 7.54 -0.23 -15.39
CA GLY A 45 7.15 1.14 -15.65
C GLY A 45 8.25 1.96 -16.30
N ALA A 46 8.06 3.29 -16.34
CA ALA A 46 9.04 4.21 -16.89
C ALA A 46 10.20 4.40 -15.91
N ALA A 47 11.21 5.18 -16.35
CA ALA A 47 12.39 5.43 -15.52
C ALA A 47 12.04 6.08 -14.17
N ASP A 48 10.99 6.89 -14.12
CA ASP A 48 10.53 7.53 -12.88
C ASP A 48 9.61 6.64 -12.05
N GLY A 49 9.30 5.43 -12.53
CA GLY A 49 8.44 4.48 -11.83
C GLY A 49 6.96 4.55 -12.18
N VAL A 50 6.54 5.58 -12.90
CA VAL A 50 5.14 5.69 -13.34
C VAL A 50 4.82 4.55 -14.29
N GLY A 51 3.67 3.90 -14.09
CA GLY A 51 3.26 2.77 -14.90
C GLY A 51 3.72 1.42 -14.35
N LYS A 52 4.51 1.39 -13.28
CA LYS A 52 4.89 0.14 -12.63
C LYS A 52 3.63 -0.61 -12.22
N ARG A 53 3.55 -1.91 -12.56
CA ARG A 53 2.39 -2.74 -12.25
C ARG A 53 2.79 -3.88 -11.35
N MET A 54 1.98 -4.09 -10.33
CA MET A 54 2.16 -5.14 -9.34
C MET A 54 0.90 -5.96 -9.23
N ARG A 55 1.05 -7.27 -9.07
CA ARG A 55 -0.04 -8.14 -8.66
C ARG A 55 0.07 -8.36 -7.16
N LEU A 56 -0.96 -8.00 -6.41
CA LEU A 56 -0.98 -8.16 -4.96
C LEU A 56 -2.01 -9.20 -4.54
N LEU A 57 -1.65 -9.97 -3.52
CA LEU A 57 -2.53 -10.94 -2.90
C LEU A 57 -2.70 -10.56 -1.43
N PHE A 58 -3.95 -10.32 -1.04
CA PHE A 58 -4.30 -9.98 0.34
C PHE A 58 -5.06 -11.12 0.98
N ARG A 59 -4.61 -11.54 2.14
CA ARG A 59 -5.33 -12.53 2.93
C ARG A 59 -6.51 -11.86 3.62
N THR A 60 -7.69 -12.48 3.50
CA THR A 60 -8.91 -11.98 4.11
C THR A 60 -9.22 -12.77 5.39
N ARG A 61 -10.35 -12.43 6.03
CA ARG A 61 -10.82 -13.16 7.21
C ARG A 61 -11.31 -14.58 6.86
N LEU A 62 -11.74 -14.77 5.62
CA LEU A 62 -12.19 -16.08 5.16
C LEU A 62 -11.01 -16.83 4.56
N PRO A 63 -11.13 -18.14 4.37
CA PRO A 63 -10.03 -18.93 3.83
C PRO A 63 -9.88 -18.76 2.32
N TYR A 64 -9.79 -17.54 1.85
CA TYR A 64 -9.45 -17.24 0.48
C TYR A 64 -8.70 -15.92 0.39
N THR A 65 -8.03 -15.71 -0.71
CA THR A 65 -7.15 -14.58 -0.94
C THR A 65 -7.75 -13.65 -1.98
N LEU A 66 -7.73 -12.35 -1.68
CA LEU A 66 -8.17 -11.32 -2.61
C LEU A 66 -6.98 -10.91 -3.48
N GLY A 67 -7.14 -11.01 -4.81
CA GLY A 67 -6.09 -10.61 -5.74
C GLY A 67 -6.50 -9.39 -6.54
N PHE A 68 -5.56 -8.45 -6.70
CA PHE A 68 -5.79 -7.28 -7.53
C PHE A 68 -4.47 -6.72 -8.04
N ASP A 69 -4.55 -5.90 -9.08
CA ASP A 69 -3.38 -5.24 -9.66
C ASP A 69 -3.30 -3.81 -9.16
N LEU A 70 -2.07 -3.35 -8.89
CA LEU A 70 -1.79 -1.95 -8.63
C LEU A 70 -0.95 -1.41 -9.78
N GLN A 71 -1.33 -0.24 -10.29
CA GLN A 71 -0.53 0.48 -11.27
C GLN A 71 -0.16 1.84 -10.71
N VAL A 72 1.13 2.12 -10.64
CA VAL A 72 1.62 3.40 -10.13
C VAL A 72 1.27 4.51 -11.11
N THR A 73 0.58 5.54 -10.64
CA THR A 73 0.13 6.66 -11.46
C THR A 73 0.89 7.95 -11.17
N ARG A 74 1.52 8.05 -10.01
CA ARG A 74 2.26 9.26 -9.62
C ARG A 74 3.38 8.90 -8.67
N VAL A 75 4.57 9.45 -8.92
CA VAL A 75 5.74 9.22 -8.09
C VAL A 75 6.40 10.57 -7.78
N GLN A 76 6.50 10.93 -6.50
CA GLN A 76 7.17 12.13 -6.03
C GLN A 76 8.09 11.77 -4.86
N PRO A 77 9.27 11.21 -5.14
CA PRO A 77 10.17 10.81 -4.05
C PRO A 77 10.64 12.00 -3.24
N PRO A 78 10.79 11.86 -1.95
CA PRO A 78 10.42 10.73 -1.11
C PRO A 78 9.08 10.91 -0.40
N SER A 79 8.20 11.75 -0.91
CA SER A 79 7.03 12.23 -0.18
C SER A 79 5.68 11.72 -0.69
N GLY A 80 5.57 11.33 -1.94
CA GLY A 80 4.26 10.97 -2.48
C GLY A 80 4.27 9.84 -3.48
N LEU A 81 3.27 8.96 -3.37
CA LEU A 81 3.08 7.85 -4.28
C LEU A 81 1.58 7.60 -4.43
N GLU A 82 1.12 7.49 -5.67
CA GLU A 82 -0.27 7.15 -5.94
C GLU A 82 -0.32 5.95 -6.88
N ALA A 83 -1.29 5.08 -6.65
CA ALA A 83 -1.50 3.92 -7.48
C ALA A 83 -2.98 3.62 -7.63
N ARG A 84 -3.34 3.03 -8.77
CA ARG A 84 -4.71 2.62 -9.05
C ARG A 84 -4.81 1.11 -8.92
N ALA A 85 -5.82 0.67 -8.18
CA ALA A 85 -6.13 -0.74 -8.01
C ALA A 85 -7.24 -1.15 -8.97
N THR A 86 -7.08 -2.31 -9.61
CA THR A 86 -8.08 -2.92 -10.49
C THR A 86 -8.11 -4.42 -10.25
N GLY A 87 -9.22 -5.06 -10.63
CA GLY A 87 -9.41 -6.48 -10.45
C GLY A 87 -10.56 -6.75 -9.51
N GLU A 88 -10.34 -7.53 -8.47
CA GLU A 88 -11.41 -7.86 -7.52
C GLU A 88 -11.84 -6.65 -6.69
N LEU A 89 -11.05 -5.59 -6.67
CA LEU A 89 -11.49 -4.30 -6.16
C LEU A 89 -10.98 -3.21 -7.08
N ASP A 90 -11.63 -2.05 -7.03
CA ASP A 90 -11.27 -0.89 -7.83
C ASP A 90 -11.08 0.29 -6.90
N GLY A 91 -10.03 1.04 -7.10
CA GLY A 91 -9.79 2.18 -6.22
C GLY A 91 -8.46 2.86 -6.46
N THR A 92 -8.13 3.75 -5.54
CA THR A 92 -6.89 4.53 -5.58
C THR A 92 -6.25 4.53 -4.21
N GLY A 93 -4.96 4.26 -4.17
CA GLY A 93 -4.16 4.36 -2.97
C GLY A 93 -3.20 5.53 -3.06
N ARG A 94 -3.07 6.28 -1.98
CA ARG A 94 -2.15 7.42 -1.92
C ARG A 94 -1.35 7.39 -0.64
N TRP A 95 -0.04 7.37 -0.79
CA TRP A 95 0.90 7.46 0.32
C TRP A 95 1.46 8.87 0.41
N THR A 96 1.49 9.42 1.60
CA THR A 96 2.11 10.73 1.86
C THR A 96 3.08 10.57 3.03
N LEU A 97 4.33 10.94 2.80
CA LEU A 97 5.39 10.85 3.79
C LEU A 97 5.90 12.23 4.13
N THR A 98 6.05 12.50 5.42
CA THR A 98 6.54 13.79 5.92
C THR A 98 7.54 13.55 7.02
N SER A 99 8.71 14.19 6.94
CA SER A 99 9.69 14.13 8.03
C SER A 99 9.14 14.87 9.24
N ALA A 100 9.15 14.23 10.40
CA ALA A 100 8.61 14.80 11.63
C ALA A 100 9.23 14.14 12.86
N ASP A 101 9.62 14.95 13.83
CA ASP A 101 10.08 14.50 15.14
C ASP A 101 11.18 13.43 15.09
N GLY A 102 12.15 13.62 14.21
CA GLY A 102 13.27 12.70 14.06
C GLY A 102 12.97 11.42 13.32
N GLY A 103 11.79 11.32 12.75
CA GLY A 103 11.36 10.16 11.97
C GLY A 103 10.50 10.57 10.80
N THR A 104 9.55 9.71 10.45
CA THR A 104 8.67 9.94 9.30
C THR A 104 7.22 9.72 9.70
N LEU A 105 6.38 10.70 9.38
CA LEU A 105 4.94 10.56 9.49
C LEU A 105 4.42 10.02 8.16
N VAL A 106 3.75 8.88 8.20
CA VAL A 106 3.19 8.23 7.02
C VAL A 106 1.68 8.32 7.08
N ARG A 107 1.10 8.78 6.00
CA ARG A 107 -0.34 8.78 5.82
C ARG A 107 -0.68 7.94 4.59
N TYR A 108 -1.65 7.06 4.73
CA TYR A 108 -2.14 6.25 3.63
C TYR A 108 -3.63 6.47 3.47
N ASP A 109 -4.03 6.93 2.29
CA ASP A 109 -5.42 7.12 1.91
C ASP A 109 -5.79 6.05 0.91
N TRP A 110 -6.85 5.32 1.18
CA TRP A 110 -7.31 4.25 0.30
C TRP A 110 -8.79 4.47 0.00
N ASP A 111 -9.09 4.83 -1.26
CA ASP A 111 -10.45 4.98 -1.76
C ASP A 111 -10.79 3.75 -2.58
N VAL A 112 -11.78 2.98 -2.12
CA VAL A 112 -12.07 1.67 -2.69
C VAL A 112 -13.53 1.58 -3.08
N ARG A 113 -13.78 0.99 -4.23
CA ARG A 113 -15.12 0.59 -4.69
C ARG A 113 -15.19 -0.92 -4.70
N THR A 114 -16.15 -1.44 -3.97
CA THR A 114 -16.35 -2.87 -3.91
C THR A 114 -17.74 -3.16 -3.37
N THR A 115 -18.14 -4.43 -3.36
CA THR A 115 -19.38 -4.81 -2.73
C THR A 115 -19.21 -4.69 -1.20
N ARG A 116 -20.32 -4.47 -0.48
CA ARG A 116 -20.30 -4.41 0.98
C ARG A 116 -19.63 -5.66 1.59
N ARG A 117 -19.85 -6.79 0.94
CA ARG A 117 -19.31 -8.06 1.38
C ARG A 117 -17.78 -8.03 1.46
N TRP A 118 -17.15 -7.46 0.42
CA TRP A 118 -15.70 -7.34 0.38
C TRP A 118 -15.18 -6.42 1.47
N MET A 119 -15.93 -5.38 1.82
CA MET A 119 -15.48 -4.44 2.83
C MET A 119 -15.34 -5.08 4.20
N ASN A 120 -16.28 -5.94 4.59
CA ASN A 120 -16.18 -6.65 5.86
C ASN A 120 -14.94 -7.53 5.92
N LEU A 121 -14.50 -8.02 4.78
CA LEU A 121 -13.30 -8.87 4.69
C LEU A 121 -12.02 -8.05 4.67
N LEU A 122 -12.06 -6.88 4.02
CA LEU A 122 -10.88 -6.05 3.82
C LEU A 122 -10.52 -5.19 5.03
N ALA A 123 -11.48 -4.86 5.89
CA ALA A 123 -11.26 -3.89 6.94
C ALA A 123 -9.98 -4.11 7.76
N PRO A 124 -9.65 -5.34 8.21
CA PRO A 124 -8.40 -5.57 8.92
C PRO A 124 -7.18 -5.46 8.02
N ALA A 125 -7.30 -5.89 6.75
CA ALA A 125 -6.18 -5.91 5.81
C ALA A 125 -5.90 -4.54 5.22
N ALA A 126 -6.89 -3.64 5.22
CA ALA A 126 -6.74 -2.31 4.66
C ALA A 126 -5.87 -1.40 5.52
N ARG A 127 -5.56 -1.81 6.74
CA ARG A 127 -4.74 -1.04 7.66
C ARG A 127 -3.39 -1.73 7.83
N PRO A 128 -2.35 -1.27 7.13
CA PRO A 128 -1.02 -1.87 7.26
C PRO A 128 -0.47 -1.67 8.68
N VAL A 129 0.25 -2.66 9.14
CA VAL A 129 0.97 -2.60 10.41
C VAL A 129 2.44 -2.73 10.11
N PHE A 130 3.21 -1.70 10.46
CA PHE A 130 4.65 -1.72 10.23
C PHE A 130 5.33 -2.47 11.36
N ARG A 131 6.09 -3.50 11.02
CA ARG A 131 6.82 -4.32 11.97
C ARG A 131 8.31 -4.18 11.78
N TRP A 132 8.75 -2.93 11.75
CA TRP A 132 10.15 -2.65 11.53
C TRP A 132 10.92 -2.72 12.83
N ASN A 133 12.09 -3.34 12.74
CA ASN A 133 13.01 -3.32 13.86
C ASN A 133 13.62 -1.92 13.95
N LYS A 134 13.54 -1.33 15.13
CA LYS A 134 14.02 0.03 15.34
C LYS A 134 15.52 0.16 15.20
N THR A 135 16.25 -0.94 15.34
CA THR A 135 17.71 -0.93 15.24
C THR A 135 18.22 -1.07 13.82
N SER A 136 17.36 -1.34 12.90
CA SER A 136 17.76 -1.55 11.51
C SER A 136 17.93 -0.26 10.73
#